data_76ad712c7f22c1e130f3fd2378b3f95c
#
_entry.id   76ad712c7f22c1e130f3fd2378b3f95c
#
_cell.length_a   1.000
_cell.length_b   1.000
_cell.length_c   1.000
_cell.angle_alpha   90.00
_cell.angle_beta   90.00
_cell.angle_gamma   90.00
#
_symmetry.space_group_name_H-M   'P 1'
#
loop_
_entity.id
_entity.type
_entity.pdbx_description
1 polymer ?
#
loop_
_entity_poly.entity_id
_entity_poly.type
_entity_poly.pdbx_seq_one_letter_code
_entity_poly.pdbx_strand_id
1 'polypeptide(L)'
;MSKKILGPLSAGAVALAIALPGVSYAADGTIDFNGEVVSQTCTINGNNTGKSDFTVTLKSVPASALKKDGDFAERTPWTIALTNCTPASGNVTVYFEPGPQVDFNTGRLKNSTGTATNGKAFATNVEVGLLNSGFQPITLGNDPSTQGADVVAIGADGTATLKFYAQYVATGGAATPGPVQTQVMYTLNFS
;
A
#
# COMPACT_ATOMS: atom_id res chain seq x y z
N MET A 1 -90.64 -20.75 -57.07
CA MET A 1 -89.83 -19.89 -57.97
C MET A 1 -88.52 -19.58 -57.25
N SER A 2 -87.44 -19.93 -57.88
CA SER A 2 -86.04 -19.89 -57.51
C SER A 2 -85.56 -18.57 -57.02
N LYS A 3 -84.54 -18.62 -56.12
CA LYS A 3 -83.25 -18.02 -56.41
C LYS A 3 -82.21 -18.47 -55.41
N LYS A 4 -81.16 -19.13 -55.92
CA LYS A 4 -79.89 -19.42 -55.25
C LYS A 4 -79.08 -18.16 -55.16
N ILE A 5 -78.43 -17.93 -54.01
CA ILE A 5 -77.34 -17.01 -53.94
C ILE A 5 -76.15 -17.72 -53.25
N LEU A 6 -75.09 -17.92 -54.02
CA LEU A 6 -73.80 -18.35 -53.54
C LEU A 6 -73.12 -17.22 -52.72
N GLY A 7 -72.67 -17.52 -51.54
CA GLY A 7 -71.78 -16.65 -50.79
C GLY A 7 -70.35 -17.18 -50.89
N PRO A 8 -69.29 -16.29 -50.87
CA PRO A 8 -67.92 -16.69 -51.15
C PRO A 8 -67.26 -17.27 -49.92
N LEU A 9 -66.42 -18.28 -50.14
CA LEU A 9 -65.43 -18.81 -49.16
C LEU A 9 -64.42 -17.75 -48.83
N SER A 10 -64.33 -17.34 -47.53
CA SER A 10 -63.24 -16.59 -47.01
C SER A 10 -62.17 -17.57 -46.49
N ALA A 11 -61.04 -17.63 -47.19
CA ALA A 11 -59.88 -18.36 -46.76
C ALA A 11 -59.24 -17.60 -45.56
N GLY A 12 -59.32 -18.17 -44.34
CA GLY A 12 -58.65 -17.69 -43.17
C GLY A 12 -57.14 -18.02 -43.23
N ALA A 13 -56.31 -17.00 -43.39
CA ALA A 13 -54.85 -17.13 -43.23
C ALA A 13 -54.52 -17.24 -41.77
N VAL A 14 -54.09 -18.41 -41.29
CA VAL A 14 -53.50 -18.61 -39.93
C VAL A 14 -52.11 -18.10 -40.00
N ALA A 15 -51.85 -16.92 -39.39
CA ALA A 15 -50.53 -16.40 -39.17
C ALA A 15 -49.87 -17.16 -37.99
N LEU A 16 -48.91 -18.04 -38.30
CA LEU A 16 -48.11 -18.73 -37.33
C LEU A 16 -47.09 -17.72 -36.74
N ALA A 17 -47.37 -17.16 -35.56
CA ALA A 17 -46.42 -16.32 -34.84
C ALA A 17 -45.28 -17.20 -34.27
N ILE A 18 -44.11 -17.17 -34.93
CA ILE A 18 -42.89 -17.79 -34.43
C ILE A 18 -42.37 -16.92 -33.27
N ALA A 19 -42.65 -17.34 -32.05
CA ALA A 19 -42.01 -16.76 -30.85
C ALA A 19 -40.52 -17.15 -30.84
N LEU A 20 -39.67 -16.22 -31.25
CA LEU A 20 -38.22 -16.36 -31.08
C LEU A 20 -37.93 -16.32 -29.57
N PRO A 21 -37.21 -17.32 -29.00
CA PRO A 21 -36.77 -17.23 -27.63
C PRO A 21 -35.80 -16.05 -27.50
N GLY A 22 -36.19 -15.00 -26.80
CA GLY A 22 -35.30 -13.90 -26.43
C GLY A 22 -34.18 -14.45 -25.57
N VAL A 23 -32.93 -14.30 -26.00
CA VAL A 23 -31.76 -14.56 -25.15
C VAL A 23 -31.80 -13.57 -23.98
N SER A 24 -32.19 -14.06 -22.81
CA SER A 24 -32.14 -13.30 -21.58
C SER A 24 -30.67 -13.27 -21.12
N TYR A 25 -30.03 -12.12 -21.25
CA TYR A 25 -28.74 -11.90 -20.59
C TYR A 25 -29.00 -11.63 -19.10
N ALA A 26 -28.81 -12.64 -18.28
CA ALA A 26 -28.78 -12.47 -16.83
C ALA A 26 -27.40 -11.92 -16.46
N ALA A 27 -27.35 -10.89 -15.63
CA ALA A 27 -26.09 -10.45 -15.04
C ALA A 27 -25.57 -11.53 -14.07
N ASP A 28 -24.28 -11.88 -14.16
CA ASP A 28 -23.69 -12.92 -13.31
C ASP A 28 -23.59 -12.51 -11.84
N GLY A 29 -23.57 -11.19 -11.57
CA GLY A 29 -23.50 -10.65 -10.21
C GLY A 29 -23.47 -9.13 -10.16
N THR A 30 -23.45 -8.60 -8.94
CA THR A 30 -23.30 -7.17 -8.64
C THR A 30 -22.02 -6.98 -7.82
N ILE A 31 -21.25 -5.94 -8.14
CA ILE A 31 -20.09 -5.52 -7.35
C ILE A 31 -20.43 -4.17 -6.73
N ASP A 32 -20.45 -4.12 -5.41
CA ASP A 32 -20.69 -2.89 -4.67
C ASP A 32 -19.34 -2.24 -4.32
N PHE A 33 -19.22 -0.96 -4.66
CA PHE A 33 -18.07 -0.13 -4.31
C PHE A 33 -18.50 0.84 -3.21
N ASN A 34 -17.91 0.68 -2.02
CA ASN A 34 -18.14 1.57 -0.90
C ASN A 34 -16.85 2.34 -0.62
N GLY A 35 -16.94 3.66 -0.47
CA GLY A 35 -15.83 4.53 -0.20
C GLY A 35 -16.29 5.80 0.48
N GLU A 36 -15.37 6.50 1.11
CA GLU A 36 -15.61 7.78 1.75
C GLU A 36 -14.61 8.80 1.23
N VAL A 37 -15.07 10.02 1.00
CA VAL A 37 -14.20 11.18 0.70
C VAL A 37 -14.09 11.99 1.98
N VAL A 38 -12.89 11.99 2.56
CA VAL A 38 -12.59 12.75 3.79
C VAL A 38 -11.92 14.07 3.44
N SER A 39 -12.22 15.11 4.22
CA SER A 39 -11.62 16.44 4.10
C SER A 39 -10.43 16.68 5.03
N GLN A 40 -9.80 15.59 5.52
CA GLN A 40 -8.68 15.70 6.44
C GLN A 40 -7.47 16.33 5.73
N THR A 41 -6.96 17.39 6.30
CA THR A 41 -5.74 18.07 5.83
C THR A 41 -4.78 18.23 7.00
N CYS A 42 -3.51 17.94 6.79
CA CYS A 42 -2.44 18.13 7.77
C CYS A 42 -1.18 18.66 7.06
N THR A 43 -0.37 19.42 7.78
CA THR A 43 0.98 19.74 7.35
C THR A 43 1.91 18.62 7.82
N ILE A 44 2.65 18.02 6.89
CA ILE A 44 3.56 16.90 7.16
C ILE A 44 4.97 17.43 7.42
N ASN A 45 5.60 16.98 8.50
CA ASN A 45 6.98 17.26 8.86
C ASN A 45 7.72 15.93 9.08
N GLY A 46 8.32 15.40 8.02
CA GLY A 46 9.11 14.17 8.08
C GLY A 46 10.46 14.40 8.75
N ASN A 47 10.74 13.68 9.81
CA ASN A 47 12.02 13.66 10.54
C ASN A 47 12.57 15.07 10.84
N ASN A 48 11.70 16.00 11.22
CA ASN A 48 12.01 17.41 11.54
C ASN A 48 12.63 18.23 10.39
N THR A 49 12.38 17.85 9.13
CA THR A 49 12.88 18.59 7.95
C THR A 49 11.95 19.70 7.48
N GLY A 50 10.71 19.72 7.97
CA GLY A 50 9.64 20.60 7.49
C GLY A 50 9.07 20.19 6.13
N LYS A 51 9.39 18.98 5.64
CA LYS A 51 8.96 18.46 4.33
C LYS A 51 8.32 17.08 4.47
N SER A 52 7.50 16.70 3.50
CA SER A 52 6.98 15.34 3.35
C SER A 52 8.05 14.36 2.86
N ASP A 53 8.96 14.82 2.00
CA ASP A 53 10.10 14.04 1.53
C ASP A 53 11.32 14.29 2.42
N PHE A 54 11.88 13.23 2.95
CA PHE A 54 13.00 13.33 3.90
C PHE A 54 13.92 12.11 3.81
N THR A 55 15.10 12.25 4.41
CA THR A 55 16.10 11.18 4.51
C THR A 55 16.28 10.76 5.97
N VAL A 56 16.30 9.46 6.21
CA VAL A 56 16.72 8.86 7.48
C VAL A 56 18.16 8.38 7.32
N THR A 57 19.09 8.99 8.04
CA THR A 57 20.49 8.60 8.01
C THR A 57 20.77 7.53 9.06
N LEU A 58 21.04 6.32 8.61
CA LEU A 58 21.42 5.21 9.47
C LEU A 58 22.90 5.35 9.87
N LYS A 59 23.23 5.08 11.14
CA LYS A 59 24.63 5.06 11.59
C LYS A 59 25.37 3.87 11.01
N SER A 60 26.65 4.05 10.75
CA SER A 60 27.52 2.97 10.27
C SER A 60 27.66 1.86 11.30
N VAL A 61 27.63 0.62 10.86
CA VAL A 61 27.85 -0.57 11.68
C VAL A 61 28.99 -1.41 11.08
N PRO A 62 29.76 -2.13 11.89
CA PRO A 62 30.73 -3.07 11.36
C PRO A 62 30.00 -4.27 10.74
N ALA A 63 30.49 -4.79 9.61
CA ALA A 63 29.93 -5.99 8.97
C ALA A 63 29.92 -7.21 9.91
N SER A 64 30.82 -7.21 10.91
CA SER A 64 30.85 -8.23 11.95
C SER A 64 29.62 -8.25 12.87
N ALA A 65 28.76 -7.24 12.83
CA ALA A 65 27.46 -7.25 13.52
C ALA A 65 26.37 -7.97 12.72
N LEU A 66 26.61 -8.29 11.44
CA LEU A 66 25.66 -8.87 10.50
C LEU A 66 26.26 -10.13 9.85
N LYS A 67 26.60 -11.14 10.66
CA LYS A 67 27.36 -12.33 10.23
C LYS A 67 26.51 -13.45 9.64
N LYS A 68 25.26 -13.52 9.99
CA LYS A 68 24.35 -14.59 9.56
C LYS A 68 22.96 -14.03 9.27
N ASP A 69 22.21 -14.75 8.51
CA ASP A 69 20.83 -14.42 8.21
C ASP A 69 20.03 -14.13 9.48
N GLY A 70 19.26 -13.03 9.46
CA GLY A 70 18.47 -12.56 10.58
C GLY A 70 19.22 -11.73 11.63
N ASP A 71 20.56 -11.63 11.60
CA ASP A 71 21.26 -10.68 12.45
C ASP A 71 20.81 -9.26 12.14
N PHE A 72 20.61 -8.43 13.16
CA PHE A 72 20.24 -7.03 12.99
C PHE A 72 21.18 -6.11 13.77
N ALA A 73 21.32 -4.88 13.30
CA ALA A 73 22.16 -3.88 13.93
C ALA A 73 21.58 -2.49 13.75
N GLU A 74 21.82 -1.63 14.73
CA GLU A 74 21.45 -0.21 14.79
C GLU A 74 19.93 0.00 14.61
N ARG A 75 19.31 0.58 15.61
CA ARG A 75 17.91 1.04 15.53
C ARG A 75 17.91 2.55 15.52
N THR A 76 17.82 3.12 14.34
CA THR A 76 17.76 4.56 14.14
C THR A 76 16.31 5.04 14.25
N PRO A 77 15.96 5.88 15.25
CA PRO A 77 14.63 6.46 15.37
C PRO A 77 14.38 7.53 14.31
N TRP A 78 13.13 7.62 13.85
CA TRP A 78 12.66 8.69 12.98
C TRP A 78 11.17 8.89 13.16
N THR A 79 10.62 10.01 12.67
CA THR A 79 9.24 10.39 12.92
C THR A 79 8.59 11.02 11.69
N ILE A 80 7.26 10.91 11.63
CA ILE A 80 6.42 11.75 10.80
C ILE A 80 5.52 12.53 11.75
N ALA A 81 5.78 13.83 11.89
CA ALA A 81 4.96 14.72 12.68
C ALA A 81 3.93 15.42 11.79
N LEU A 82 2.70 15.48 12.26
CA LEU A 82 1.58 16.16 11.62
C LEU A 82 1.19 17.37 12.48
N THR A 83 0.91 18.49 11.81
CA THR A 83 0.44 19.70 12.44
C THR A 83 -0.68 20.33 11.60
N ASN A 84 -1.44 21.26 12.18
CA ASN A 84 -2.52 21.94 11.50
C ASN A 84 -3.56 20.98 10.89
N CYS A 85 -3.78 19.83 11.54
CA CYS A 85 -4.78 18.88 11.07
C CYS A 85 -6.18 19.46 11.22
N THR A 86 -6.96 19.40 10.17
CA THR A 86 -8.36 19.85 10.15
C THR A 86 -9.23 18.76 9.51
N PRO A 87 -10.22 18.18 10.24
CA PRO A 87 -10.53 18.42 11.65
C PRO A 87 -9.43 17.94 12.61
N ALA A 88 -9.32 18.57 13.79
CA ALA A 88 -8.40 18.17 14.86
C ALA A 88 -8.97 16.98 15.66
N SER A 89 -9.21 15.87 14.99
CA SER A 89 -9.81 14.65 15.55
C SER A 89 -9.58 13.46 14.60
N GLY A 90 -9.94 12.25 15.04
CA GLY A 90 -9.75 11.03 14.27
C GLY A 90 -8.39 10.39 14.54
N ASN A 91 -8.04 9.43 13.73
CA ASN A 91 -6.78 8.72 13.81
C ASN A 91 -6.01 8.80 12.51
N VAL A 92 -4.72 8.58 12.57
CA VAL A 92 -3.84 8.48 11.41
C VAL A 92 -2.91 7.29 11.55
N THR A 93 -2.67 6.60 10.46
CA THR A 93 -1.64 5.58 10.32
C THR A 93 -0.85 5.80 9.03
N VAL A 94 0.33 5.20 8.93
CA VAL A 94 1.13 5.20 7.70
C VAL A 94 0.95 3.88 6.98
N TYR A 95 0.77 3.95 5.68
CA TYR A 95 0.93 2.83 4.77
C TYR A 95 2.20 3.04 3.95
N PHE A 96 3.11 2.10 4.01
CA PHE A 96 4.30 2.09 3.17
C PHE A 96 3.97 1.37 1.87
N GLU A 97 4.01 2.11 0.77
CA GLU A 97 3.59 1.64 -0.54
C GLU A 97 4.47 0.51 -1.07
N PRO A 98 3.89 -0.47 -1.74
CA PRO A 98 4.68 -1.45 -2.47
C PRO A 98 5.47 -0.78 -3.59
N GLY A 99 6.72 -1.19 -3.75
CA GLY A 99 7.61 -0.58 -4.74
C GLY A 99 8.80 -1.49 -5.09
N PRO A 100 9.65 -1.07 -6.03
CA PRO A 100 10.74 -1.90 -6.55
C PRO A 100 11.78 -2.28 -5.49
N GLN A 101 11.90 -1.48 -4.43
CA GLN A 101 12.82 -1.76 -3.33
C GLN A 101 12.21 -2.64 -2.24
N VAL A 102 10.91 -2.93 -2.27
CA VAL A 102 10.30 -3.85 -1.32
C VAL A 102 10.65 -5.30 -1.71
N ASP A 103 11.16 -6.06 -0.76
CA ASP A 103 11.23 -7.51 -0.87
C ASP A 103 9.99 -8.13 -0.23
N PHE A 104 9.11 -8.65 -1.07
CA PHE A 104 7.83 -9.25 -0.65
C PHE A 104 8.01 -10.58 0.10
N ASN A 105 9.19 -11.23 0.04
CA ASN A 105 9.47 -12.44 0.79
C ASN A 105 9.86 -12.14 2.24
N THR A 106 10.56 -11.03 2.46
CA THR A 106 11.06 -10.65 3.78
C THR A 106 10.25 -9.54 4.45
N GLY A 107 9.45 -8.78 3.67
CA GLY A 107 8.74 -7.60 4.11
C GLY A 107 9.66 -6.42 4.43
N ARG A 108 10.87 -6.36 3.86
CA ARG A 108 11.89 -5.34 4.11
C ARG A 108 12.28 -4.60 2.83
N LEU A 109 13.15 -3.60 2.98
CA LEU A 109 13.67 -2.83 1.87
C LEU A 109 15.02 -3.41 1.41
N LYS A 110 15.07 -3.81 0.15
CA LYS A 110 16.32 -4.23 -0.51
C LYS A 110 17.32 -3.09 -0.58
N ASN A 111 18.60 -3.39 -0.41
CA ASN A 111 19.65 -2.43 -0.71
C ASN A 111 19.76 -2.20 -2.23
N SER A 112 20.25 -1.04 -2.62
CA SER A 112 20.66 -0.77 -4.01
C SER A 112 21.80 -1.72 -4.42
N THR A 113 21.94 -1.92 -5.73
CA THR A 113 22.96 -2.80 -6.31
C THR A 113 23.94 -2.01 -7.18
N GLY A 114 25.09 -2.60 -7.50
CA GLY A 114 26.11 -1.96 -8.31
C GLY A 114 27.05 -1.08 -7.49
N THR A 115 27.32 0.14 -7.99
CA THR A 115 28.28 1.07 -7.38
C THR A 115 27.59 2.37 -7.00
N ALA A 116 27.80 2.82 -5.77
CA ALA A 116 27.29 4.09 -5.27
C ALA A 116 28.05 5.28 -5.88
N THR A 117 27.51 6.48 -5.73
CA THR A 117 28.10 7.73 -6.26
C THR A 117 29.50 8.02 -5.76
N ASN A 118 29.89 7.46 -4.59
CA ASN A 118 31.23 7.56 -4.04
C ASN A 118 32.24 6.54 -4.61
N GLY A 119 31.86 5.78 -5.62
CA GLY A 119 32.68 4.74 -6.26
C GLY A 119 32.81 3.42 -5.52
N LYS A 120 32.10 3.24 -4.39
CA LYS A 120 32.10 1.99 -3.61
C LYS A 120 30.96 1.08 -4.05
N ALA A 121 31.21 -0.23 -4.11
CA ALA A 121 30.15 -1.21 -4.29
C ALA A 121 29.17 -1.16 -3.11
N PHE A 122 27.86 -1.31 -3.40
CA PHE A 122 26.86 -1.43 -2.34
C PHE A 122 27.08 -2.72 -1.54
N ALA A 123 26.74 -2.67 -0.25
CA ALA A 123 26.74 -3.86 0.60
C ALA A 123 25.75 -4.90 0.06
N THR A 124 26.13 -6.16 0.09
CA THR A 124 25.27 -7.30 -0.25
C THR A 124 24.81 -8.02 1.00
N ASN A 125 23.79 -8.87 0.89
CA ASN A 125 23.20 -9.62 1.99
C ASN A 125 22.74 -8.72 3.16
N VAL A 126 22.23 -7.54 2.85
CA VAL A 126 21.67 -6.62 3.84
C VAL A 126 20.43 -5.95 3.30
N GLU A 127 19.44 -5.84 4.15
CA GLU A 127 18.18 -5.12 3.94
C GLU A 127 17.96 -4.11 5.05
N VAL A 128 17.04 -3.18 4.84
CA VAL A 128 16.57 -2.26 5.87
C VAL A 128 15.18 -2.70 6.33
N GLY A 129 15.09 -3.08 7.60
CA GLY A 129 13.84 -3.38 8.26
C GLY A 129 13.25 -2.13 8.90
N LEU A 130 11.94 -1.91 8.72
CA LEU A 130 11.19 -0.85 9.41
C LEU A 130 10.48 -1.46 10.62
N LEU A 131 10.44 -0.69 11.71
CA LEU A 131 9.78 -1.09 12.96
C LEU A 131 8.84 0.03 13.40
N ASN A 132 7.75 -0.36 14.06
CA ASN A 132 6.84 0.58 14.72
C ASN A 132 7.39 1.07 16.08
N SER A 133 6.62 1.87 16.80
CA SER A 133 7.05 2.45 18.08
C SER A 133 7.35 1.40 19.16
N GLY A 134 6.74 0.22 19.06
CA GLY A 134 6.95 -0.94 19.94
C GLY A 134 8.06 -1.89 19.48
N PHE A 135 8.87 -1.49 18.50
CA PHE A 135 9.93 -2.32 17.87
C PHE A 135 9.41 -3.58 17.18
N GLN A 136 8.12 -3.63 16.84
CA GLN A 136 7.58 -4.73 16.05
C GLN A 136 7.84 -4.47 14.56
N PRO A 137 8.16 -5.51 13.78
CA PRO A 137 8.37 -5.35 12.35
C PRO A 137 7.14 -4.78 11.63
N ILE A 138 7.38 -3.83 10.74
CA ILE A 138 6.43 -3.40 9.73
C ILE A 138 6.71 -4.23 8.49
N THR A 139 5.75 -5.08 8.11
CA THR A 139 5.90 -6.02 6.98
C THR A 139 5.47 -5.32 5.69
N LEU A 140 6.43 -4.77 4.97
CA LEU A 140 6.20 -4.10 3.70
C LEU A 140 5.63 -5.07 2.67
N GLY A 141 4.69 -4.57 1.85
CA GLY A 141 3.99 -5.41 0.87
C GLY A 141 2.71 -6.06 1.36
N ASN A 142 2.45 -6.05 2.67
CA ASN A 142 1.16 -6.41 3.22
C ASN A 142 0.13 -5.29 3.01
N ASP A 143 -1.15 -5.63 3.16
CA ASP A 143 -2.24 -4.65 3.14
C ASP A 143 -2.10 -3.64 4.30
N PRO A 144 -2.64 -2.43 4.16
CA PRO A 144 -2.54 -1.37 5.17
C PRO A 144 -2.95 -1.80 6.58
N SER A 145 -3.98 -2.64 6.69
CA SER A 145 -4.50 -3.14 7.98
C SER A 145 -3.62 -4.19 8.66
N THR A 146 -2.70 -4.83 7.91
CA THR A 146 -1.86 -5.93 8.38
C THR A 146 -0.37 -5.64 8.31
N GLN A 147 0.01 -4.44 7.82
CA GLN A 147 1.41 -4.06 7.66
C GLN A 147 2.12 -3.86 9.00
N GLY A 148 1.39 -3.49 10.06
CA GLY A 148 1.91 -3.39 11.43
C GLY A 148 2.37 -1.99 11.84
N ALA A 149 2.06 -0.93 11.06
CA ALA A 149 2.26 0.45 11.48
C ALA A 149 1.28 0.84 12.59
N ASP A 150 1.71 1.72 13.50
CA ASP A 150 0.87 2.19 14.59
C ASP A 150 -0.26 3.09 14.08
N VAL A 151 -1.40 3.04 14.78
CA VAL A 151 -2.50 4.00 14.64
C VAL A 151 -2.35 5.04 15.75
N VAL A 152 -2.31 6.32 15.39
CA VAL A 152 -2.10 7.43 16.32
C VAL A 152 -3.29 8.38 16.27
N ALA A 153 -3.85 8.75 17.42
CA ALA A 153 -4.91 9.73 17.50
C ALA A 153 -4.38 11.15 17.19
N ILE A 154 -5.18 11.92 16.46
CA ILE A 154 -4.93 13.33 16.24
C ILE A 154 -5.43 14.09 17.49
N GLY A 155 -4.53 14.80 18.13
CA GLY A 155 -4.84 15.60 19.32
C GLY A 155 -5.79 16.76 19.00
N ALA A 156 -6.49 17.27 20.04
CA ALA A 156 -7.38 18.42 19.91
C ALA A 156 -6.64 19.71 19.50
N ASP A 157 -5.31 19.72 19.59
CA ASP A 157 -4.43 20.76 19.07
C ASP A 157 -4.12 20.62 17.58
N GLY A 158 -4.70 19.63 16.91
CA GLY A 158 -4.46 19.34 15.50
C GLY A 158 -3.07 18.73 15.21
N THR A 159 -2.48 18.03 16.18
CA THR A 159 -1.16 17.40 16.00
C THR A 159 -1.22 15.89 16.16
N ALA A 160 -0.30 15.19 15.47
CA ALA A 160 -0.03 13.77 15.69
C ALA A 160 1.45 13.48 15.39
N THR A 161 2.03 12.50 16.07
CA THR A 161 3.42 12.09 15.80
C THR A 161 3.50 10.58 15.69
N LEU A 162 3.79 10.11 14.49
CA LEU A 162 4.05 8.71 14.21
C LEU A 162 5.55 8.44 14.40
N LYS A 163 5.89 7.40 15.18
CA LYS A 163 7.27 7.06 15.55
C LYS A 163 7.66 5.73 14.95
N PHE A 164 8.84 5.69 14.37
CA PHE A 164 9.37 4.53 13.69
C PHE A 164 10.84 4.32 14.01
N TYR A 165 11.32 3.12 13.69
CA TYR A 165 12.73 2.79 13.67
C TYR A 165 13.11 2.12 12.37
N ALA A 166 14.35 2.33 11.93
CA ALA A 166 14.94 1.61 10.83
C ALA A 166 16.22 0.91 11.34
N GLN A 167 16.44 -0.32 10.88
CA GLN A 167 17.58 -1.13 11.27
C GLN A 167 18.13 -1.90 10.06
N TYR A 168 19.42 -2.23 10.10
CA TYR A 168 20.01 -3.19 9.17
C TYR A 168 19.61 -4.61 9.56
N VAL A 169 19.35 -5.44 8.57
CA VAL A 169 19.09 -6.88 8.75
C VAL A 169 19.90 -7.65 7.73
N ALA A 170 20.71 -8.60 8.20
CA ALA A 170 21.41 -9.53 7.32
C ALA A 170 20.39 -10.48 6.67
N THR A 171 20.49 -10.69 5.38
CA THR A 171 19.54 -11.49 4.60
C THR A 171 20.29 -12.40 3.64
N GLY A 172 20.06 -13.71 3.77
CA GLY A 172 20.71 -14.72 2.92
C GLY A 172 22.17 -15.00 3.24
N GLY A 173 22.70 -14.48 4.37
CA GLY A 173 24.08 -14.72 4.80
C GLY A 173 24.73 -13.51 5.44
N ALA A 174 26.07 -13.54 5.58
CA ALA A 174 26.85 -12.44 6.12
C ALA A 174 26.82 -11.21 5.19
N ALA A 175 26.56 -10.05 5.74
CA ALA A 175 26.62 -8.79 5.01
C ALA A 175 28.06 -8.43 4.61
N THR A 176 28.23 -7.90 3.40
CA THR A 176 29.52 -7.36 2.97
C THR A 176 29.66 -5.88 3.34
N PRO A 177 30.89 -5.35 3.54
CA PRO A 177 31.10 -3.92 3.70
C PRO A 177 30.66 -3.16 2.44
N GLY A 178 29.99 -2.01 2.63
CA GLY A 178 29.58 -1.14 1.53
C GLY A 178 28.49 -0.16 1.94
N PRO A 179 28.15 0.81 1.10
CA PRO A 179 27.00 1.68 1.30
C PRO A 179 25.67 0.89 1.33
N VAL A 180 24.73 1.41 2.11
CA VAL A 180 23.32 0.97 2.09
C VAL A 180 22.47 2.16 1.71
N GLN A 181 21.66 1.99 0.65
CA GLN A 181 20.76 3.00 0.14
C GLN A 181 19.48 2.34 -0.38
N THR A 182 18.37 2.79 0.13
CA THR A 182 17.05 2.31 -0.27
C THR A 182 16.03 3.42 -0.12
N GLN A 183 14.81 3.20 -0.60
CA GLN A 183 13.71 4.15 -0.48
C GLN A 183 12.37 3.43 -0.44
N VAL A 184 11.38 4.09 0.13
CA VAL A 184 9.99 3.65 0.13
C VAL A 184 9.09 4.89 0.06
N MET A 185 8.01 4.78 -0.68
CA MET A 185 6.92 5.77 -0.67
C MET A 185 5.96 5.45 0.47
N TYR A 186 5.26 6.46 0.95
CA TYR A 186 4.25 6.28 1.98
C TYR A 186 3.01 7.14 1.73
N THR A 187 1.88 6.67 2.25
CA THR A 187 0.60 7.37 2.28
C THR A 187 0.10 7.45 3.73
N LEU A 188 -0.51 8.55 4.09
CA LEU A 188 -1.21 8.71 5.36
C LEU A 188 -2.67 8.31 5.20
N ASN A 189 -3.12 7.35 5.99
CA ASN A 189 -4.51 6.91 6.05
C ASN A 189 -5.16 7.50 7.31
N PHE A 190 -6.26 8.21 7.11
CA PHE A 190 -7.05 8.84 8.17
C PHE A 190 -8.35 8.07 8.42
N SER A 191 -8.81 7.99 9.69
CA SER A 191 -10.05 7.31 10.08
C SER A 191 -10.73 7.99 11.28
#